data_16d33fb00656b079f8c9da6810d54805
#
_entry.id   16d33fb00656b079f8c9da6810d54805
#
_cell.length_a   1.000
_cell.length_b   1.000
_cell.length_c   1.000
_cell.angle_alpha   90.00
_cell.angle_beta   90.00
_cell.angle_gamma   90.00
#
_symmetry.space_group_name_H-M   'P 1'
#
loop_
_entity.id
_entity.type
_entity.pdbx_description
1 polymer ?
#
loop_
_entity_poly.entity_id
_entity_poly.type
_entity_poly.pdbx_seq_one_letter_code
_entity_poly.pdbx_strand_id
1 'polypeptide(L)'
;DSVFEEIVYQYQLLQAIRDGYLVDLKVEQVPLNVNFDEIHTAAGDFNQGELDEALLKANVSRAVAEAYIEHAAGKKAIIFTVSVDQAKRTAAALQAEGVAAEWISGALPTDERRAILKRLKTGETQVVVNCMVLTEGFDEPSVECVVVARPTKSRSLYIQMIGRGTRKAPGKDHCLILDVTGISKRHKLVTAPTLFGLQDVPSGKTITEALDEEEEKRSTEADRLRSLLDVEKNELQEFKEMIKWLKVAPDVYALSAGSAGTVVIFPVEGGYHAKVSKRDEPDEYLTQAPVWLELAQGVAEDYLRRSAEIGLVKHDAFWRRHPATPNQERVLRWLKPWLGEIPYPLSRGKASDLITIGFVRKDLNIRQWS
;
A
#
# COMPACT_ATOMS: atom_id res chain seq x y z
N ASP A 1 27.69 -24.27 13.84
CA ASP A 1 27.15 -24.72 15.12
C ASP A 1 26.42 -23.56 15.75
N SER A 2 25.07 -23.61 15.86
CA SER A 2 24.31 -22.58 16.52
C SER A 2 24.52 -22.68 18.04
N VAL A 3 25.00 -21.61 18.64
CA VAL A 3 25.16 -21.49 20.10
C VAL A 3 23.81 -21.41 20.82
N PHE A 4 22.73 -21.11 20.07
CA PHE A 4 21.38 -20.98 20.56
C PHE A 4 20.45 -21.95 19.82
N GLU A 5 19.69 -22.72 20.56
CA GLU A 5 18.74 -23.69 20.02
C GLU A 5 17.39 -23.06 19.67
N GLU A 6 17.03 -21.94 20.32
CA GLU A 6 15.75 -21.27 20.15
C GLU A 6 15.86 -19.77 20.41
N ILE A 7 15.12 -18.94 19.64
CA ILE A 7 14.92 -17.51 19.92
C ILE A 7 13.70 -17.38 20.82
N VAL A 8 13.93 -17.22 22.13
CA VAL A 8 12.87 -17.13 23.14
C VAL A 8 12.15 -15.78 23.08
N TYR A 9 12.85 -14.69 22.76
CA TYR A 9 12.27 -13.35 22.68
C TYR A 9 13.11 -12.44 21.77
N GLN A 10 12.44 -11.71 20.86
CA GLN A 10 13.07 -10.71 20.01
C GLN A 10 12.48 -9.33 20.29
N TYR A 11 13.25 -8.48 20.97
CA TYR A 11 12.86 -7.11 21.26
C TYR A 11 13.38 -6.17 20.18
N GLN A 12 12.48 -5.69 19.32
CA GLN A 12 12.85 -4.87 18.17
C GLN A 12 13.15 -3.43 18.58
N LEU A 13 14.04 -2.75 17.83
CA LEU A 13 14.47 -1.37 18.10
C LEU A 13 13.27 -0.41 18.21
N LEU A 14 12.29 -0.49 17.31
CA LEU A 14 11.08 0.34 17.35
C LEU A 14 10.29 0.14 18.65
N GLN A 15 10.14 -1.11 19.09
CA GLN A 15 9.44 -1.41 20.33
C GLN A 15 10.16 -0.82 21.54
N ALA A 16 11.50 -0.92 21.56
CA ALA A 16 12.32 -0.34 22.63
C ALA A 16 12.21 1.19 22.69
N ILE A 17 12.05 1.85 21.55
CA ILE A 17 11.79 3.30 21.47
C ILE A 17 10.38 3.60 22.00
N ARG A 18 9.34 2.93 21.50
CA ARG A 18 7.94 3.13 21.92
C ARG A 18 7.74 2.85 23.43
N ASP A 19 8.38 1.82 23.95
CA ASP A 19 8.34 1.48 25.39
C ASP A 19 9.22 2.42 26.25
N GLY A 20 9.93 3.35 25.60
CA GLY A 20 10.72 4.35 26.28
C GLY A 20 12.02 3.84 26.91
N TYR A 21 12.57 2.70 26.47
CA TYR A 21 13.91 2.24 26.88
C TYR A 21 15.02 2.90 26.07
N LEU A 22 14.72 3.32 24.84
CA LEU A 22 15.62 4.04 23.96
C LEU A 22 15.05 5.41 23.60
N VAL A 23 15.90 6.35 23.18
CA VAL A 23 15.43 7.63 22.61
C VAL A 23 15.01 7.43 21.18
N ASP A 24 14.10 8.28 20.71
CA ASP A 24 13.63 8.29 19.32
C ASP A 24 14.73 8.81 18.36
N LEU A 25 14.51 8.67 17.07
CA LEU A 25 15.45 9.04 16.02
C LEU A 25 14.89 10.19 15.18
N LYS A 26 15.67 11.22 14.99
CA LYS A 26 15.51 12.21 13.91
C LYS A 26 16.47 11.87 12.79
N VAL A 27 16.05 12.08 11.55
CA VAL A 27 16.82 11.64 10.38
C VAL A 27 17.00 12.78 9.41
N GLU A 28 18.25 13.01 8.99
CA GLU A 28 18.59 13.89 7.88
C GLU A 28 19.44 13.11 6.86
N GLN A 29 19.17 13.32 5.59
CA GLN A 29 19.90 12.67 4.51
C GLN A 29 21.06 13.51 4.04
N VAL A 30 22.22 12.87 3.84
CA VAL A 30 23.41 13.48 3.25
C VAL A 30 23.55 12.96 1.82
N PRO A 31 23.00 13.66 0.81
CA PRO A 31 23.01 13.19 -0.55
C PRO A 31 24.41 13.28 -1.16
N LEU A 32 24.86 12.19 -1.76
CA LEU A 32 26.10 12.12 -2.52
C LEU A 32 25.84 11.80 -3.98
N ASN A 33 26.68 12.32 -4.87
CA ASN A 33 26.68 11.94 -6.29
C ASN A 33 27.39 10.58 -6.50
N VAL A 34 26.81 9.51 -5.95
CA VAL A 34 27.29 8.13 -6.07
C VAL A 34 26.20 7.25 -6.64
N ASN A 35 26.56 6.46 -7.66
CA ASN A 35 25.71 5.38 -8.17
C ASN A 35 26.12 4.07 -7.47
N PHE A 36 25.42 3.70 -6.42
CA PHE A 36 25.69 2.46 -5.70
C PHE A 36 25.33 1.20 -6.50
N ASP A 37 24.59 1.30 -7.64
CA ASP A 37 24.24 0.16 -8.51
C ASP A 37 25.48 -0.43 -9.21
N GLU A 38 26.54 0.36 -9.37
CA GLU A 38 27.78 -0.05 -10.00
C GLU A 38 28.74 -0.80 -9.05
N ILE A 39 28.41 -0.82 -7.74
CA ILE A 39 29.26 -1.45 -6.72
C ILE A 39 28.82 -2.92 -6.53
N HIS A 40 29.76 -3.84 -6.71
CA HIS A 40 29.49 -5.26 -6.52
C HIS A 40 29.12 -5.62 -5.08
N THR A 41 28.33 -6.67 -4.94
CA THR A 41 27.93 -7.21 -3.63
C THR A 41 28.85 -8.37 -3.25
N ALA A 42 29.41 -8.33 -2.04
CA ALA A 42 30.21 -9.41 -1.46
C ALA A 42 29.66 -9.76 -0.08
N ALA A 43 29.42 -11.05 0.20
CA ALA A 43 28.90 -11.55 1.48
C ALA A 43 27.62 -10.83 1.99
N GLY A 44 26.75 -10.44 1.07
CA GLY A 44 25.45 -9.78 1.41
C GLY A 44 25.52 -8.28 1.64
N ASP A 45 26.69 -7.65 1.50
CA ASP A 45 26.88 -6.19 1.58
C ASP A 45 27.72 -5.71 0.39
N PHE A 46 28.01 -4.42 0.30
CA PHE A 46 28.89 -3.86 -0.74
C PHE A 46 30.33 -4.38 -0.61
N ASN A 47 31.01 -4.54 -1.77
CA ASN A 47 32.45 -4.68 -1.79
C ASN A 47 33.10 -3.44 -1.18
N GLN A 48 33.86 -3.63 -0.11
CA GLN A 48 34.40 -2.50 0.68
C GLN A 48 35.39 -1.64 -0.10
N GLY A 49 36.22 -2.25 -0.94
CA GLY A 49 37.21 -1.51 -1.75
C GLY A 49 36.54 -0.62 -2.79
N GLU A 50 35.58 -1.17 -3.53
CA GLU A 50 34.81 -0.40 -4.53
C GLU A 50 33.96 0.71 -3.89
N LEU A 51 33.35 0.42 -2.74
CA LEU A 51 32.58 1.39 -1.98
C LEU A 51 33.47 2.54 -1.49
N ASP A 52 34.65 2.26 -0.91
CA ASP A 52 35.58 3.30 -0.44
C ASP A 52 36.06 4.18 -1.60
N GLU A 53 36.38 3.59 -2.74
CA GLU A 53 36.76 4.32 -3.95
C GLU A 53 35.64 5.23 -4.47
N ALA A 54 34.42 4.73 -4.53
CA ALA A 54 33.26 5.50 -4.97
C ALA A 54 32.97 6.68 -4.01
N LEU A 55 33.03 6.45 -2.70
CA LEU A 55 32.83 7.47 -1.69
C LEU A 55 33.96 8.52 -1.69
N LEU A 56 35.21 8.08 -1.96
CA LEU A 56 36.33 8.98 -2.12
C LEU A 56 36.15 9.92 -3.31
N LYS A 57 35.76 9.37 -4.48
CA LYS A 57 35.46 10.16 -5.68
C LYS A 57 34.34 11.18 -5.45
N ALA A 58 33.35 10.81 -4.66
CA ALA A 58 32.23 11.69 -4.27
C ALA A 58 32.56 12.66 -3.14
N ASN A 59 33.81 12.70 -2.66
CA ASN A 59 34.27 13.57 -1.59
C ASN A 59 33.42 13.46 -0.29
N VAL A 60 33.05 12.23 0.09
CA VAL A 60 32.19 11.94 1.26
C VAL A 60 32.67 12.60 2.54
N SER A 61 33.98 12.66 2.78
CA SER A 61 34.56 13.23 4.01
C SER A 61 34.19 14.70 4.19
N ARG A 62 34.17 15.47 3.11
CA ARG A 62 33.76 16.88 3.11
C ARG A 62 32.25 17.00 3.29
N ALA A 63 31.47 16.24 2.54
CA ALA A 63 30.01 16.27 2.65
C ALA A 63 29.53 15.91 4.06
N VAL A 64 30.17 14.94 4.71
CA VAL A 64 29.89 14.57 6.10
C VAL A 64 30.25 15.68 7.08
N ALA A 65 31.40 16.36 6.89
CA ALA A 65 31.79 17.48 7.74
C ALA A 65 30.80 18.66 7.59
N GLU A 66 30.43 19.03 6.37
CA GLU A 66 29.42 20.05 6.08
C GLU A 66 28.06 19.70 6.72
N ALA A 67 27.58 18.47 6.55
CA ALA A 67 26.31 18.01 7.14
C ALA A 67 26.35 18.01 8.69
N TYR A 68 27.47 17.63 9.29
CA TYR A 68 27.62 17.72 10.75
C TYR A 68 27.53 19.17 11.23
N ILE A 69 28.20 20.10 10.56
CA ILE A 69 28.14 21.52 10.89
C ILE A 69 26.73 22.08 10.75
N GLU A 70 26.03 21.69 9.68
CA GLU A 70 24.67 22.18 9.41
C GLU A 70 23.64 21.65 10.41
N HIS A 71 23.68 20.34 10.72
CA HIS A 71 22.59 19.69 11.45
C HIS A 71 22.94 19.26 12.88
N ALA A 72 24.24 19.12 13.20
CA ALA A 72 24.71 18.53 14.45
C ALA A 72 25.79 19.33 15.16
N ALA A 73 26.03 20.61 14.78
CA ALA A 73 27.07 21.43 15.41
C ALA A 73 26.96 21.43 16.94
N GLY A 74 28.08 21.16 17.61
CA GLY A 74 28.15 21.09 19.07
C GLY A 74 27.68 19.78 19.71
N LYS A 75 27.03 18.87 18.96
CA LYS A 75 26.59 17.58 19.49
C LYS A 75 27.73 16.56 19.53
N LYS A 76 27.75 15.72 20.57
CA LYS A 76 28.63 14.56 20.58
C LYS A 76 28.20 13.57 19.51
N ALA A 77 29.14 13.20 18.62
CA ALA A 77 28.83 12.35 17.49
C ALA A 77 29.79 11.17 17.29
N ILE A 78 29.26 10.09 16.73
CA ILE A 78 30.02 8.98 16.17
C ILE A 78 29.76 8.90 14.67
N ILE A 79 30.85 8.83 13.90
CA ILE A 79 30.77 8.69 12.45
C ILE A 79 31.31 7.31 12.07
N PHE A 80 30.53 6.52 11.35
CA PHE A 80 30.92 5.20 10.85
C PHE A 80 31.39 5.30 9.41
N THR A 81 32.60 4.81 9.12
CA THR A 81 33.26 4.85 7.82
C THR A 81 33.60 3.46 7.29
N VAL A 82 33.83 3.35 5.96
CA VAL A 82 34.16 2.11 5.27
C VAL A 82 35.62 1.71 5.53
N SER A 83 36.53 2.69 5.52
CA SER A 83 37.96 2.46 5.63
C SER A 83 38.60 3.34 6.70
N VAL A 84 39.81 2.95 7.14
CA VAL A 84 40.64 3.76 8.07
C VAL A 84 41.04 5.09 7.41
N ASP A 85 41.32 5.05 6.11
CA ASP A 85 41.72 6.25 5.36
C ASP A 85 40.54 7.23 5.22
N GLN A 86 39.31 6.73 5.01
CA GLN A 86 38.12 7.58 5.09
C GLN A 86 37.95 8.17 6.50
N ALA A 87 38.19 7.39 7.57
CA ALA A 87 38.08 7.90 8.93
C ALA A 87 39.07 9.03 9.18
N LYS A 88 40.33 8.88 8.75
CA LYS A 88 41.36 9.93 8.87
C LYS A 88 40.98 11.21 8.10
N ARG A 89 40.55 11.05 6.83
CA ARG A 89 40.12 12.18 5.99
C ARG A 89 38.92 12.92 6.58
N THR A 90 37.95 12.17 7.11
CA THR A 90 36.74 12.76 7.70
C THR A 90 37.07 13.52 9.01
N ALA A 91 37.93 12.96 9.87
CA ALA A 91 38.40 13.65 11.05
C ALA A 91 39.17 14.93 10.71
N ALA A 92 40.06 14.88 9.70
CA ALA A 92 40.79 16.06 9.23
C ALA A 92 39.87 17.13 8.63
N ALA A 93 38.82 16.73 7.88
CA ALA A 93 37.83 17.67 7.34
C ALA A 93 37.06 18.38 8.47
N LEU A 94 36.64 17.67 9.51
CA LEU A 94 35.98 18.25 10.69
C LEU A 94 36.93 19.19 11.48
N GLN A 95 38.19 18.79 11.64
CA GLN A 95 39.18 19.63 12.30
C GLN A 95 39.47 20.94 11.55
N ALA A 96 39.44 20.87 10.21
CA ALA A 96 39.57 22.08 9.37
C ALA A 96 38.45 23.10 9.60
N GLU A 97 37.26 22.60 9.96
CA GLU A 97 36.08 23.41 10.34
C GLU A 97 36.03 23.75 11.85
N GLY A 98 37.10 23.50 12.60
CA GLY A 98 37.21 23.81 14.00
C GLY A 98 36.53 22.83 14.97
N VAL A 99 36.09 21.66 14.49
CA VAL A 99 35.50 20.63 15.35
C VAL A 99 36.56 19.77 16.00
N ALA A 100 36.48 19.56 17.32
CA ALA A 100 37.34 18.62 18.03
C ALA A 100 37.01 17.17 17.64
N ALA A 101 37.63 16.69 16.58
CA ALA A 101 37.38 15.37 16.01
C ALA A 101 38.63 14.49 16.06
N GLU A 102 38.44 13.23 16.39
CA GLU A 102 39.49 12.21 16.39
C GLU A 102 39.01 10.96 15.64
N TRP A 103 39.95 10.19 15.09
CA TRP A 103 39.59 8.92 14.43
C TRP A 103 40.04 7.71 15.25
N ILE A 104 39.35 6.60 15.12
CA ILE A 104 39.62 5.35 15.84
C ILE A 104 39.51 4.14 14.89
N SER A 105 40.43 3.21 15.02
CA SER A 105 40.39 1.94 14.28
C SER A 105 41.03 0.80 15.08
N GLY A 106 40.88 -0.45 14.61
CA GLY A 106 41.49 -1.60 15.21
C GLY A 106 43.03 -1.59 15.17
N ALA A 107 43.62 -0.78 14.28
CA ALA A 107 45.09 -0.66 14.16
C ALA A 107 45.71 0.21 15.28
N LEU A 108 44.93 1.03 15.99
CA LEU A 108 45.40 1.84 17.11
C LEU A 108 45.62 0.95 18.36
N PRO A 109 46.67 1.25 19.18
CA PRO A 109 46.85 0.65 20.49
C PRO A 109 45.62 0.76 21.37
N THR A 110 45.36 -0.24 22.18
CA THR A 110 44.17 -0.28 23.06
C THR A 110 44.10 0.93 24.01
N ASP A 111 45.27 1.35 24.56
CA ASP A 111 45.32 2.44 25.50
C ASP A 111 45.01 3.81 24.80
N GLU A 112 45.50 3.98 23.58
CA GLU A 112 45.16 5.14 22.76
C GLU A 112 43.66 5.22 22.43
N ARG A 113 43.08 4.05 22.02
CA ARG A 113 41.62 3.96 21.81
C ARG A 113 40.82 4.35 23.07
N ARG A 114 41.24 3.86 24.25
CA ARG A 114 40.59 4.20 25.53
C ARG A 114 40.74 5.67 25.85
N ALA A 115 41.89 6.26 25.56
CA ALA A 115 42.12 7.70 25.79
C ALA A 115 41.21 8.58 24.92
N ILE A 116 41.05 8.23 23.61
CA ILE A 116 40.12 8.92 22.70
C ILE A 116 38.69 8.83 23.22
N LEU A 117 38.24 7.64 23.58
CA LEU A 117 36.88 7.45 24.11
C LEU A 117 36.64 8.16 25.43
N LYS A 118 37.67 8.27 26.27
CA LYS A 118 37.61 9.07 27.50
C LYS A 118 37.45 10.58 27.18
N ARG A 119 38.20 11.11 26.19
CA ARG A 119 38.02 12.50 25.73
C ARG A 119 36.64 12.77 25.13
N LEU A 120 36.08 11.84 24.39
CA LEU A 120 34.68 11.92 23.92
C LEU A 120 33.72 12.02 25.11
N LYS A 121 33.91 11.18 26.13
CA LYS A 121 33.06 11.19 27.33
C LYS A 121 33.17 12.52 28.08
N THR A 122 34.36 13.06 28.29
CA THR A 122 34.59 14.35 28.99
C THR A 122 34.20 15.57 28.15
N GLY A 123 34.01 15.42 26.83
CA GLY A 123 33.69 16.50 25.91
C GLY A 123 34.93 17.26 25.36
N GLU A 124 36.12 16.78 25.64
CA GLU A 124 37.35 17.29 25.00
C GLU A 124 37.37 16.96 23.49
N THR A 125 36.85 15.82 23.12
CA THR A 125 36.56 15.42 21.74
C THR A 125 35.07 15.45 21.54
N GLN A 126 34.58 16.12 20.48
CA GLN A 126 33.17 16.19 20.11
C GLN A 126 32.78 15.05 19.19
N VAL A 127 33.64 14.69 18.24
CA VAL A 127 33.34 13.72 17.20
C VAL A 127 34.40 12.64 17.17
N VAL A 128 33.97 11.38 17.23
CA VAL A 128 34.83 10.20 16.98
C VAL A 128 34.46 9.57 15.66
N VAL A 129 35.40 9.56 14.72
CA VAL A 129 35.27 8.91 13.42
C VAL A 129 35.80 7.49 13.51
N ASN A 130 34.93 6.52 13.28
CA ASN A 130 35.21 5.11 13.57
C ASN A 130 35.22 4.25 12.30
N CYS A 131 36.24 3.39 12.19
CA CYS A 131 36.27 2.32 11.23
C CYS A 131 36.19 0.97 11.94
N MET A 132 35.01 0.31 11.92
CA MET A 132 34.74 -1.07 12.35
C MET A 132 35.05 -1.42 13.84
N VAL A 133 35.32 -0.46 14.72
CA VAL A 133 35.69 -0.75 16.13
C VAL A 133 34.55 -0.54 17.11
N LEU A 134 33.69 0.45 16.87
CA LEU A 134 32.61 0.83 17.77
C LEU A 134 31.28 0.16 17.44
N THR A 135 31.25 -0.84 16.59
CA THR A 135 30.03 -1.61 16.28
C THR A 135 29.64 -2.52 17.44
N GLU A 136 30.61 -2.96 18.26
CA GLU A 136 30.38 -3.78 19.45
C GLU A 136 31.11 -3.22 20.69
N GLY A 137 30.54 -3.43 21.88
CA GLY A 137 31.19 -3.17 23.17
C GLY A 137 31.38 -1.71 23.60
N PHE A 138 31.07 -0.73 22.76
CA PHE A 138 31.16 0.69 23.13
C PHE A 138 29.85 1.19 23.76
N ASP A 139 29.95 1.81 24.93
CA ASP A 139 28.81 2.35 25.69
C ASP A 139 29.05 3.79 26.12
N GLU A 140 28.50 4.74 25.36
CA GLU A 140 28.50 6.17 25.70
C GLU A 140 27.10 6.77 25.42
N PRO A 141 26.24 6.83 26.44
CA PRO A 141 24.86 7.32 26.30
C PRO A 141 24.75 8.79 25.86
N SER A 142 25.77 9.60 26.12
CA SER A 142 25.78 11.04 25.78
C SER A 142 25.97 11.33 24.27
N VAL A 143 26.11 10.30 23.42
CA VAL A 143 26.16 10.47 21.97
C VAL A 143 24.79 10.91 21.45
N GLU A 144 24.73 12.08 20.86
CA GLU A 144 23.49 12.73 20.36
C GLU A 144 23.32 12.62 18.84
N CYS A 145 24.40 12.31 18.12
CA CYS A 145 24.38 12.17 16.66
C CYS A 145 25.16 10.93 16.21
N VAL A 146 24.60 10.21 15.25
CA VAL A 146 25.28 9.12 14.55
C VAL A 146 25.27 9.41 13.06
N VAL A 147 26.47 9.44 12.45
CA VAL A 147 26.61 9.61 11.01
C VAL A 147 26.94 8.27 10.36
N VAL A 148 26.10 7.83 9.47
CA VAL A 148 26.30 6.60 8.70
C VAL A 148 26.98 6.96 7.38
N ALA A 149 28.29 7.24 7.44
CA ALA A 149 29.16 7.47 6.27
C ALA A 149 29.66 6.16 5.64
N ARG A 150 29.02 5.06 5.99
CA ARG A 150 29.18 3.71 5.45
C ARG A 150 27.84 3.17 4.99
N PRO A 151 27.38 3.49 3.77
CA PRO A 151 26.19 2.87 3.20
C PRO A 151 26.29 1.34 3.24
N THR A 152 25.18 0.66 3.57
CA THR A 152 25.17 -0.80 3.74
C THR A 152 23.84 -1.40 3.27
N LYS A 153 23.88 -2.66 2.83
CA LYS A 153 22.71 -3.50 2.57
C LYS A 153 22.35 -4.37 3.80
N SER A 154 23.23 -4.40 4.80
CA SER A 154 23.07 -5.22 6.00
C SER A 154 22.24 -4.49 7.05
N ARG A 155 21.00 -4.97 7.27
CA ARG A 155 20.10 -4.45 8.32
C ARG A 155 20.71 -4.57 9.72
N SER A 156 21.40 -5.69 10.01
CA SER A 156 22.04 -5.93 11.29
C SER A 156 23.15 -4.92 11.56
N LEU A 157 24.03 -4.70 10.57
CA LEU A 157 25.12 -3.73 10.70
C LEU A 157 24.58 -2.30 10.90
N TYR A 158 23.54 -1.93 10.14
CA TYR A 158 22.91 -0.62 10.27
C TYR A 158 22.33 -0.41 11.67
N ILE A 159 21.57 -1.39 12.20
CA ILE A 159 21.01 -1.34 13.55
C ILE A 159 22.11 -1.22 14.61
N GLN A 160 23.23 -1.92 14.45
CA GLN A 160 24.37 -1.81 15.37
C GLN A 160 24.98 -0.40 15.38
N MET A 161 25.11 0.22 14.21
CA MET A 161 25.61 1.60 14.09
C MET A 161 24.69 2.61 14.75
N ILE A 162 23.43 2.66 14.37
CA ILE A 162 22.48 3.66 14.94
C ILE A 162 22.17 3.39 16.42
N GLY A 163 22.17 2.13 16.83
CA GLY A 163 21.98 1.73 18.22
C GLY A 163 22.96 2.35 19.22
N ARG A 164 24.14 2.82 18.75
CA ARG A 164 25.10 3.53 19.62
C ARG A 164 24.59 4.90 20.06
N GLY A 165 23.70 5.50 19.26
CA GLY A 165 23.10 6.79 19.60
C GLY A 165 21.74 6.71 20.28
N THR A 166 21.10 5.53 20.36
CA THR A 166 19.73 5.43 20.87
C THR A 166 19.61 5.37 22.40
N ARG A 167 20.73 5.26 23.13
CA ARG A 167 20.72 5.16 24.60
C ARG A 167 20.27 6.46 25.24
N LYS A 168 19.53 6.34 26.35
CA LYS A 168 19.06 7.49 27.12
C LYS A 168 20.19 8.15 27.91
N ALA A 169 20.20 9.46 27.90
CA ALA A 169 21.05 10.30 28.75
C ALA A 169 20.24 11.51 29.26
N PRO A 170 20.62 12.14 30.37
CA PRO A 170 19.97 13.36 30.84
C PRO A 170 19.97 14.45 29.76
N GLY A 171 18.80 15.03 29.48
CA GLY A 171 18.63 16.09 28.48
C GLY A 171 18.64 15.63 27.02
N LYS A 172 18.61 14.32 26.76
CA LYS A 172 18.59 13.76 25.42
C LYS A 172 17.24 13.15 25.10
N ASP A 173 16.44 13.81 24.26
CA ASP A 173 15.11 13.38 23.87
C ASP A 173 15.12 12.50 22.60
N HIS A 174 16.11 12.71 21.71
CA HIS A 174 16.27 11.97 20.47
C HIS A 174 17.75 11.84 20.10
N CYS A 175 18.03 10.94 19.16
CA CYS A 175 19.33 10.87 18.47
C CYS A 175 19.16 11.31 17.03
N LEU A 176 20.03 12.20 16.55
CA LEU A 176 20.09 12.58 15.15
C LEU A 176 20.87 11.54 14.35
N ILE A 177 20.29 11.04 13.28
CA ILE A 177 20.95 10.16 12.32
C ILE A 177 21.21 10.96 11.04
N LEU A 178 22.47 11.07 10.64
CA LEU A 178 22.85 11.60 9.32
C LEU A 178 23.17 10.41 8.40
N ASP A 179 22.28 10.12 7.46
CA ASP A 179 22.42 9.01 6.53
C ASP A 179 23.03 9.46 5.21
N VAL A 180 24.19 8.92 4.86
CA VAL A 180 24.77 9.13 3.53
C VAL A 180 24.00 8.32 2.52
N THR A 181 23.39 9.01 1.54
CA THR A 181 22.56 8.44 0.48
C THR A 181 23.11 8.74 -0.90
N GLY A 182 22.77 7.90 -1.90
CA GLY A 182 23.17 8.09 -3.29
C GLY A 182 22.04 8.60 -4.17
N ILE A 183 22.33 8.85 -5.45
CA ILE A 183 21.37 9.36 -6.44
C ILE A 183 20.33 8.31 -6.84
N SER A 184 20.68 7.02 -6.78
CA SER A 184 19.86 5.94 -7.32
C SER A 184 18.75 5.52 -6.36
N LYS A 185 17.50 5.51 -6.85
CA LYS A 185 16.33 4.99 -6.11
C LYS A 185 16.19 3.46 -6.17
N ARG A 186 17.09 2.75 -6.86
CA ARG A 186 16.98 1.29 -7.08
C ARG A 186 17.63 0.44 -6.01
N HIS A 187 18.38 1.03 -5.08
CA HIS A 187 19.11 0.27 -4.08
C HIS A 187 18.25 -0.17 -2.90
N LYS A 188 18.54 -1.40 -2.49
CA LYS A 188 18.13 -1.91 -1.16
C LYS A 188 19.10 -1.39 -0.08
N LEU A 189 19.41 -0.11 -0.09
CA LEU A 189 20.15 0.52 1.01
C LEU A 189 19.29 0.47 2.26
N VAL A 190 19.90 0.10 3.36
CA VAL A 190 19.27 0.27 4.67
C VAL A 190 19.58 1.68 5.14
N THR A 191 18.53 2.45 5.33
CA THR A 191 18.55 3.81 5.91
C THR A 191 17.59 3.82 7.10
N ALA A 192 17.63 4.85 7.94
CA ALA A 192 16.71 4.93 9.06
C ALA A 192 15.24 4.87 8.63
N PRO A 193 14.75 5.61 7.61
CA PRO A 193 13.38 5.45 7.13
C PRO A 193 13.08 4.02 6.67
N THR A 194 13.90 3.43 5.80
CA THR A 194 13.64 2.09 5.24
C THR A 194 13.72 0.98 6.29
N LEU A 195 14.50 1.18 7.35
CA LEU A 195 14.57 0.24 8.48
C LEU A 195 13.19 0.05 9.14
N PHE A 196 12.41 1.11 9.21
CA PHE A 196 11.08 1.14 9.83
C PHE A 196 9.93 1.05 8.81
N GLY A 197 10.22 0.82 7.53
CA GLY A 197 9.21 0.68 6.47
C GLY A 197 8.67 1.99 5.92
N LEU A 198 9.31 3.12 6.25
CA LEU A 198 9.02 4.44 5.71
C LEU A 198 9.81 4.66 4.41
N GLN A 199 9.28 5.46 3.50
CA GLN A 199 10.02 5.92 2.32
C GLN A 199 10.93 7.10 2.65
N ASP A 200 10.43 8.01 3.49
CA ASP A 200 11.13 9.20 3.94
C ASP A 200 10.60 9.64 5.32
N VAL A 201 11.35 10.48 6.01
CA VAL A 201 10.94 11.14 7.26
C VAL A 201 11.04 12.63 7.06
N PRO A 202 9.95 13.40 7.23
CA PRO A 202 10.01 14.85 7.10
C PRO A 202 11.01 15.48 8.07
N SER A 203 11.80 16.46 7.60
CA SER A 203 12.78 17.14 8.44
C SER A 203 12.13 17.68 9.73
N GLY A 204 12.81 17.49 10.84
CA GLY A 204 12.36 17.91 12.17
C GLY A 204 11.45 16.90 12.89
N LYS A 205 10.91 15.87 12.22
CA LYS A 205 10.11 14.82 12.86
C LYS A 205 10.97 13.64 13.30
N THR A 206 10.46 12.93 14.30
CA THR A 206 11.05 11.65 14.71
C THR A 206 10.46 10.48 13.91
N ILE A 207 11.11 9.33 14.00
CA ILE A 207 10.61 8.10 13.35
C ILE A 207 9.23 7.70 13.86
N THR A 208 8.98 7.80 15.17
CA THR A 208 7.67 7.42 15.72
C THR A 208 6.58 8.39 15.28
N GLU A 209 6.82 9.70 15.27
CA GLU A 209 5.88 10.70 14.76
C GLU A 209 5.53 10.46 13.27
N ALA A 210 6.52 10.12 12.44
CA ALA A 210 6.30 9.85 11.03
C ALA A 210 5.50 8.55 10.81
N LEU A 211 5.74 7.51 11.61
CA LEU A 211 4.98 6.26 11.57
C LEU A 211 3.54 6.46 11.99
N ASP A 212 3.30 7.19 13.08
CA ASP A 212 1.96 7.43 13.60
C ASP A 212 1.12 8.24 12.59
N GLU A 213 1.72 9.23 11.92
CA GLU A 213 1.06 9.97 10.84
C GLU A 213 0.74 9.11 9.62
N GLU A 214 1.63 8.19 9.24
CA GLU A 214 1.38 7.30 8.11
C GLU A 214 0.28 6.28 8.44
N GLU A 215 0.24 5.79 9.67
CA GLU A 215 -0.82 4.90 10.15
C GLU A 215 -2.18 5.61 10.19
N GLU A 216 -2.23 6.87 10.63
CA GLU A 216 -3.43 7.69 10.63
C GLU A 216 -3.94 7.95 9.20
N LYS A 217 -3.05 8.28 8.26
CA LYS A 217 -3.40 8.44 6.84
C LYS A 217 -3.98 7.16 6.24
N ARG A 218 -3.36 6.00 6.51
CA ARG A 218 -3.84 4.70 6.04
C ARG A 218 -5.21 4.34 6.62
N SER A 219 -5.43 4.62 7.90
CA SER A 219 -6.71 4.41 8.57
C SER A 219 -7.81 5.26 7.95
N THR A 220 -7.55 6.56 7.76
CA THR A 220 -8.51 7.50 7.15
C THR A 220 -8.85 7.10 5.72
N GLU A 221 -7.88 6.65 4.92
CA GLU A 221 -8.11 6.19 3.55
C GLU A 221 -8.89 4.88 3.51
N ALA A 222 -8.59 3.95 4.41
CA ALA A 222 -9.34 2.70 4.55
C ALA A 222 -10.81 2.94 4.94
N ASP A 223 -11.08 3.88 5.85
CA ASP A 223 -12.43 4.26 6.26
C ASP A 223 -13.19 4.96 5.12
N ARG A 224 -12.51 5.80 4.34
CA ARG A 224 -13.07 6.41 3.14
C ARG A 224 -13.45 5.37 2.09
N LEU A 225 -12.58 4.39 1.84
CA LEU A 225 -12.88 3.28 0.92
C LEU A 225 -14.05 2.43 1.40
N ARG A 226 -14.12 2.11 2.70
CA ARG A 226 -15.26 1.39 3.30
C ARG A 226 -16.55 2.15 3.10
N SER A 227 -16.56 3.46 3.37
CA SER A 227 -17.75 4.31 3.17
C SER A 227 -18.21 4.30 1.71
N LEU A 228 -17.31 4.36 0.73
CA LEU A 228 -17.65 4.28 -0.70
C LEU A 228 -18.24 2.91 -1.07
N LEU A 229 -17.66 1.82 -0.56
CA LEU A 229 -18.19 0.47 -0.79
C LEU A 229 -19.57 0.26 -0.15
N ASP A 230 -19.80 0.83 1.04
CA ASP A 230 -21.11 0.77 1.71
C ASP A 230 -22.18 1.57 0.95
N VAL A 231 -21.84 2.73 0.40
CA VAL A 231 -22.74 3.49 -0.48
C VAL A 231 -23.09 2.69 -1.72
N GLU A 232 -22.11 2.14 -2.42
CA GLU A 232 -22.34 1.33 -3.62
C GLU A 232 -23.18 0.07 -3.32
N LYS A 233 -22.93 -0.58 -2.18
CA LYS A 233 -23.70 -1.74 -1.72
C LYS A 233 -25.17 -1.37 -1.43
N ASN A 234 -25.40 -0.23 -0.79
CA ASN A 234 -26.75 0.25 -0.50
C ASN A 234 -27.51 0.60 -1.79
N GLU A 235 -26.87 1.30 -2.74
CA GLU A 235 -27.44 1.59 -4.05
C GLU A 235 -27.82 0.32 -4.82
N LEU A 236 -26.95 -0.72 -4.76
CA LEU A 236 -27.23 -2.01 -5.38
C LEU A 236 -28.41 -2.72 -4.71
N GLN A 237 -28.49 -2.65 -3.39
CA GLN A 237 -29.59 -3.25 -2.64
C GLN A 237 -30.92 -2.55 -2.94
N GLU A 238 -30.96 -1.22 -2.95
CA GLU A 238 -32.13 -0.45 -3.33
C GLU A 238 -32.58 -0.76 -4.75
N PHE A 239 -31.64 -0.90 -5.71
CA PHE A 239 -31.96 -1.30 -7.07
C PHE A 239 -32.58 -2.68 -7.13
N LYS A 240 -32.06 -3.67 -6.42
CA LYS A 240 -32.61 -5.02 -6.34
C LYS A 240 -34.03 -5.06 -5.80
N GLU A 241 -34.33 -4.22 -4.81
CA GLU A 241 -35.68 -4.11 -4.24
C GLU A 241 -36.67 -3.42 -5.20
N MET A 242 -36.20 -2.57 -6.10
CA MET A 242 -37.04 -1.89 -7.10
C MET A 242 -37.45 -2.77 -8.28
N ILE A 243 -36.70 -3.83 -8.59
CA ILE A 243 -36.95 -4.70 -9.74
C ILE A 243 -37.68 -5.98 -9.30
N LYS A 244 -38.43 -6.55 -10.21
CA LYS A 244 -39.10 -7.85 -9.99
C LYS A 244 -38.95 -8.71 -11.22
N TRP A 245 -38.15 -9.76 -11.10
CA TRP A 245 -38.00 -10.76 -12.13
C TRP A 245 -39.32 -11.48 -12.41
N LEU A 246 -39.69 -11.57 -13.69
CA LEU A 246 -40.83 -12.33 -14.13
C LEU A 246 -40.40 -13.77 -14.36
N LYS A 247 -41.06 -14.73 -13.70
CA LYS A 247 -40.84 -16.15 -13.95
C LYS A 247 -41.62 -16.54 -15.22
N VAL A 248 -40.90 -16.84 -16.30
CA VAL A 248 -41.46 -17.14 -17.62
C VAL A 248 -41.79 -18.61 -17.76
N ALA A 249 -40.90 -19.48 -17.23
CA ALA A 249 -41.01 -20.94 -17.19
C ALA A 249 -40.19 -21.46 -15.99
N PRO A 250 -40.16 -22.77 -15.70
CA PRO A 250 -39.16 -23.29 -14.76
C PRO A 250 -37.75 -22.83 -15.17
N ASP A 251 -37.04 -22.21 -14.23
CA ASP A 251 -35.67 -21.72 -14.38
C ASP A 251 -35.42 -20.69 -15.51
N VAL A 252 -36.49 -20.09 -16.06
CA VAL A 252 -36.42 -19.01 -17.04
C VAL A 252 -36.99 -17.71 -16.43
N TYR A 253 -36.20 -16.67 -16.44
CA TYR A 253 -36.54 -15.38 -15.87
C TYR A 253 -36.41 -14.28 -16.92
N ALA A 254 -37.26 -13.28 -16.87
CA ALA A 254 -37.19 -12.12 -17.74
C ALA A 254 -37.49 -10.81 -17.01
N LEU A 255 -36.92 -9.72 -17.52
CA LEU A 255 -37.24 -8.37 -17.09
C LEU A 255 -37.21 -7.41 -18.28
N SER A 256 -38.30 -6.66 -18.48
CA SER A 256 -38.35 -5.66 -19.54
C SER A 256 -37.66 -4.36 -19.05
N ALA A 257 -36.68 -3.87 -19.82
CA ALA A 257 -35.95 -2.64 -19.58
C ALA A 257 -36.35 -1.48 -20.51
N GLY A 258 -37.57 -1.53 -21.05
CA GLY A 258 -38.07 -0.49 -21.97
C GLY A 258 -37.27 -0.45 -23.27
N SER A 259 -36.74 0.72 -23.62
CA SER A 259 -35.91 0.90 -24.84
C SER A 259 -34.61 0.11 -24.81
N ALA A 260 -34.09 -0.22 -23.64
CA ALA A 260 -32.88 -1.03 -23.48
C ALA A 260 -33.11 -2.54 -23.80
N GLY A 261 -34.34 -2.97 -24.06
CA GLY A 261 -34.68 -4.32 -24.44
C GLY A 261 -35.30 -5.16 -23.34
N THR A 262 -35.31 -6.47 -23.52
CA THR A 262 -35.75 -7.45 -22.51
C THR A 262 -34.58 -8.31 -22.13
N VAL A 263 -34.21 -8.30 -20.85
CA VAL A 263 -33.17 -9.20 -20.31
C VAL A 263 -33.83 -10.55 -20.02
N VAL A 264 -33.21 -11.63 -20.47
CA VAL A 264 -33.67 -12.99 -20.30
C VAL A 264 -32.55 -13.84 -19.70
N ILE A 265 -32.88 -14.59 -18.64
CA ILE A 265 -32.00 -15.60 -18.03
C ILE A 265 -32.64 -16.96 -18.27
N PHE A 266 -31.90 -17.89 -18.86
CA PHE A 266 -32.40 -19.21 -19.23
C PHE A 266 -31.35 -20.30 -19.00
N PRO A 267 -31.78 -21.54 -18.67
CA PRO A 267 -30.86 -22.62 -18.40
C PRO A 267 -30.27 -23.18 -19.71
N VAL A 268 -29.02 -23.59 -19.62
CA VAL A 268 -28.29 -24.32 -20.68
C VAL A 268 -27.48 -25.45 -20.03
N GLU A 269 -26.87 -26.30 -20.83
CA GLU A 269 -25.97 -27.31 -20.30
C GLU A 269 -24.80 -26.66 -19.56
N GLY A 270 -24.65 -26.99 -18.26
CA GLY A 270 -23.61 -26.44 -17.40
C GLY A 270 -23.98 -25.15 -16.62
N GLY A 271 -25.21 -24.64 -16.73
CA GLY A 271 -25.64 -23.46 -15.96
C GLY A 271 -26.70 -22.60 -16.61
N TYR A 272 -26.51 -21.30 -16.58
CA TYR A 272 -27.44 -20.31 -17.13
C TYR A 272 -26.69 -19.32 -18.05
N HIS A 273 -27.40 -18.85 -19.07
CA HIS A 273 -27.03 -17.67 -19.84
C HIS A 273 -27.96 -16.49 -19.53
N ALA A 274 -27.40 -15.30 -19.57
CA ALA A 274 -28.13 -14.04 -19.60
C ALA A 274 -27.94 -13.40 -20.98
N LYS A 275 -29.04 -12.98 -21.62
CA LYS A 275 -29.05 -12.25 -22.89
C LYS A 275 -29.98 -11.04 -22.83
N VAL A 276 -29.75 -10.10 -23.71
CA VAL A 276 -30.66 -8.98 -23.98
C VAL A 276 -31.24 -9.15 -25.37
N SER A 277 -32.56 -9.16 -25.44
CA SER A 277 -33.29 -9.19 -26.71
C SER A 277 -33.88 -7.79 -26.97
N LYS A 278 -33.51 -7.18 -28.08
CA LYS A 278 -34.08 -5.90 -28.56
C LYS A 278 -34.88 -6.16 -29.82
N ARG A 279 -35.80 -5.26 -30.07
CA ARG A 279 -36.62 -5.37 -31.27
C ARG A 279 -35.76 -5.09 -32.51
N ASP A 280 -35.86 -5.97 -33.50
CA ASP A 280 -35.19 -5.87 -34.79
C ASP A 280 -33.63 -5.84 -34.72
N GLU A 281 -33.06 -6.28 -33.59
CA GLU A 281 -31.62 -6.46 -33.38
C GLU A 281 -31.31 -7.93 -33.01
N PRO A 282 -30.10 -8.42 -33.28
CA PRO A 282 -29.67 -9.72 -32.77
C PRO A 282 -29.54 -9.73 -31.27
N ASP A 283 -29.75 -10.89 -30.65
CA ASP A 283 -29.58 -11.05 -29.21
C ASP A 283 -28.14 -10.78 -28.78
N GLU A 284 -27.98 -9.99 -27.72
CA GLU A 284 -26.71 -9.71 -27.09
C GLU A 284 -26.54 -10.58 -25.85
N TYR A 285 -25.52 -11.46 -25.81
CA TYR A 285 -25.25 -12.29 -24.67
C TYR A 285 -24.42 -11.51 -23.64
N LEU A 286 -24.93 -11.40 -22.42
CA LEU A 286 -24.27 -10.75 -21.30
C LEU A 286 -23.25 -11.67 -20.61
N THR A 287 -23.41 -13.00 -20.77
CA THR A 287 -22.49 -14.01 -20.26
C THR A 287 -21.81 -14.73 -21.42
N GLN A 288 -20.48 -14.84 -21.40
CA GLN A 288 -19.71 -15.52 -22.47
C GLN A 288 -19.73 -17.05 -22.35
N ALA A 289 -19.96 -17.57 -21.15
CA ALA A 289 -20.07 -19.01 -20.85
C ALA A 289 -21.23 -19.24 -19.86
N PRO A 290 -21.74 -20.49 -19.74
CA PRO A 290 -22.72 -20.82 -18.72
C PRO A 290 -22.19 -20.50 -17.30
N VAL A 291 -23.03 -19.88 -16.47
CA VAL A 291 -22.71 -19.47 -15.10
C VAL A 291 -23.84 -19.92 -14.15
N TRP A 292 -23.62 -19.90 -12.84
CA TRP A 292 -24.70 -20.15 -11.87
C TRP A 292 -25.73 -19.00 -11.88
N LEU A 293 -26.94 -19.29 -11.42
CA LEU A 293 -28.09 -18.39 -11.54
C LEU A 293 -27.82 -17.01 -10.91
N GLU A 294 -27.25 -16.98 -9.70
CA GLU A 294 -26.99 -15.72 -8.98
C GLU A 294 -26.01 -14.82 -9.74
N LEU A 295 -25.02 -15.40 -10.41
CA LEU A 295 -24.08 -14.63 -11.24
C LEU A 295 -24.77 -14.12 -12.51
N ALA A 296 -25.60 -14.95 -13.17
CA ALA A 296 -26.38 -14.53 -14.33
C ALA A 296 -27.32 -13.36 -13.95
N GLN A 297 -27.97 -13.43 -12.79
CA GLN A 297 -28.79 -12.35 -12.25
C GLN A 297 -27.99 -11.09 -11.97
N GLY A 298 -26.81 -11.21 -11.32
CA GLY A 298 -25.93 -10.08 -11.01
C GLY A 298 -25.45 -9.34 -12.26
N VAL A 299 -25.03 -10.08 -13.30
CA VAL A 299 -24.61 -9.49 -14.58
C VAL A 299 -25.79 -8.79 -15.28
N ALA A 300 -26.97 -9.40 -15.25
CA ALA A 300 -28.18 -8.83 -15.81
C ALA A 300 -28.64 -7.56 -15.06
N GLU A 301 -28.56 -7.55 -13.74
CA GLU A 301 -28.87 -6.40 -12.88
C GLU A 301 -27.91 -5.24 -13.13
N ASP A 302 -26.61 -5.52 -13.30
CA ASP A 302 -25.63 -4.47 -13.63
C ASP A 302 -25.89 -3.85 -15.02
N TYR A 303 -26.24 -4.69 -16.02
CA TYR A 303 -26.66 -4.18 -17.32
C TYR A 303 -27.89 -3.27 -17.21
N LEU A 304 -28.92 -3.72 -16.48
CA LEU A 304 -30.17 -2.95 -16.29
C LEU A 304 -29.91 -1.63 -15.58
N ARG A 305 -29.08 -1.61 -14.55
CA ARG A 305 -28.71 -0.39 -13.81
C ARG A 305 -28.06 0.66 -14.70
N ARG A 306 -27.22 0.23 -15.66
CA ARG A 306 -26.51 1.13 -16.57
C ARG A 306 -27.32 1.57 -17.78
N SER A 307 -28.23 0.75 -18.25
CA SER A 307 -28.85 0.90 -19.57
C SER A 307 -30.36 1.17 -19.54
N ALA A 308 -31.05 0.81 -18.44
CA ALA A 308 -32.49 0.89 -18.37
C ALA A 308 -33.01 2.26 -17.92
N GLU A 309 -34.18 2.64 -18.45
CA GLU A 309 -34.98 3.73 -17.88
C GLU A 309 -35.59 3.25 -16.56
N ILE A 310 -35.00 3.66 -15.42
CA ILE A 310 -35.37 3.20 -14.06
C ILE A 310 -36.89 3.27 -13.82
N GLY A 311 -37.57 4.32 -14.33
CA GLY A 311 -39.01 4.46 -14.20
C GLY A 311 -39.85 3.36 -14.88
N LEU A 312 -39.31 2.68 -15.89
CA LEU A 312 -40.00 1.58 -16.58
C LEU A 312 -39.71 0.21 -15.92
N VAL A 313 -38.56 0.10 -15.24
CA VAL A 313 -38.13 -1.15 -14.58
C VAL A 313 -38.80 -1.33 -13.21
N LYS A 314 -39.18 -0.22 -12.53
CA LYS A 314 -39.83 -0.27 -11.22
C LYS A 314 -41.12 -1.04 -11.24
N HIS A 315 -41.22 -2.07 -10.37
CA HIS A 315 -42.43 -2.92 -10.27
C HIS A 315 -43.65 -2.18 -9.70
N ASP A 316 -43.47 -1.09 -8.94
CA ASP A 316 -44.49 -0.28 -8.30
C ASP A 316 -44.79 1.05 -9.03
N ALA A 317 -44.19 1.28 -10.20
CA ALA A 317 -44.36 2.51 -10.97
C ALA A 317 -45.83 2.86 -11.21
N PHE A 318 -46.21 4.12 -11.03
CA PHE A 318 -47.58 4.60 -11.09
C PHE A 318 -48.29 4.22 -12.38
N TRP A 319 -47.62 4.26 -13.53
CA TRP A 319 -48.21 3.91 -14.83
C TRP A 319 -48.73 2.47 -14.89
N ARG A 320 -48.21 1.55 -14.08
CA ARG A 320 -48.57 0.13 -14.05
C ARG A 320 -50.00 -0.08 -13.51
N ARG A 321 -50.51 0.86 -12.75
CA ARG A 321 -51.85 0.80 -12.14
C ARG A 321 -53.00 1.19 -13.11
N HIS A 322 -52.68 1.86 -14.23
CA HIS A 322 -53.67 2.24 -15.22
C HIS A 322 -54.21 1.01 -15.95
N PRO A 323 -55.44 1.10 -16.58
CA PRO A 323 -55.94 0.03 -17.44
C PRO A 323 -55.00 -0.26 -18.59
N ALA A 324 -55.01 -1.52 -19.07
CA ALA A 324 -54.26 -1.93 -20.25
C ALA A 324 -54.65 -1.10 -21.47
N THR A 325 -53.72 -0.80 -22.33
CA THR A 325 -54.00 -0.06 -23.58
C THR A 325 -54.56 -0.97 -24.64
N PRO A 326 -55.36 -0.43 -25.59
CA PRO A 326 -55.91 -1.22 -26.70
C PRO A 326 -54.78 -1.95 -27.53
N ASN A 327 -53.60 -1.32 -27.60
CA ASN A 327 -52.47 -1.94 -28.28
C ASN A 327 -51.90 -3.14 -27.49
N GLN A 328 -51.80 -3.03 -26.17
CA GLN A 328 -51.39 -4.14 -25.30
C GLN A 328 -52.39 -5.31 -25.42
N GLU A 329 -53.69 -5.04 -25.40
CA GLU A 329 -54.68 -6.09 -25.56
C GLU A 329 -54.63 -6.77 -26.92
N ARG A 330 -54.33 -6.03 -28.01
CA ARG A 330 -54.13 -6.58 -29.33
C ARG A 330 -52.92 -7.50 -29.36
N VAL A 331 -51.81 -7.12 -28.77
CA VAL A 331 -50.59 -7.91 -28.68
C VAL A 331 -50.82 -9.15 -27.83
N LEU A 332 -51.51 -9.04 -26.71
CA LEU A 332 -51.87 -10.19 -25.87
C LEU A 332 -52.72 -11.21 -26.58
N ARG A 333 -53.72 -10.78 -27.38
CA ARG A 333 -54.53 -11.69 -28.22
C ARG A 333 -53.64 -12.45 -29.20
N TRP A 334 -52.64 -11.81 -29.80
CA TRP A 334 -51.71 -12.47 -30.71
C TRP A 334 -50.79 -13.43 -29.99
N LEU A 335 -50.38 -13.17 -28.74
CA LEU A 335 -49.54 -14.00 -27.90
C LEU A 335 -50.29 -15.14 -27.17
N LYS A 336 -51.60 -15.24 -27.31
CA LYS A 336 -52.46 -16.27 -26.65
C LYS A 336 -51.92 -17.70 -26.81
N PRO A 337 -51.37 -18.13 -27.96
CA PRO A 337 -50.81 -19.49 -28.12
C PRO A 337 -49.68 -19.86 -27.17
N TRP A 338 -48.97 -18.86 -26.65
CA TRP A 338 -47.84 -19.03 -25.71
C TRP A 338 -48.22 -18.69 -24.25
N LEU A 339 -49.30 -17.90 -24.04
CA LEU A 339 -49.76 -17.45 -22.72
C LEU A 339 -50.90 -18.29 -22.13
N GLY A 340 -51.71 -18.92 -22.97
CA GLY A 340 -52.94 -19.61 -22.57
C GLY A 340 -54.05 -18.64 -22.23
N GLU A 341 -54.84 -18.91 -21.18
CA GLU A 341 -55.91 -18.04 -20.74
C GLU A 341 -55.34 -16.75 -20.12
N ILE A 342 -55.88 -15.62 -20.61
CA ILE A 342 -55.45 -14.28 -20.16
C ILE A 342 -56.58 -13.72 -19.27
N PRO A 343 -56.28 -13.40 -17.98
CA PRO A 343 -57.31 -12.84 -17.09
C PRO A 343 -57.64 -11.39 -17.47
N TYR A 344 -58.92 -11.07 -17.55
CA TYR A 344 -59.42 -9.72 -17.77
C TYR A 344 -60.33 -9.27 -16.61
N PRO A 345 -60.33 -7.96 -16.25
CA PRO A 345 -59.57 -6.86 -16.82
C PRO A 345 -58.12 -6.80 -16.34
N LEU A 346 -57.22 -6.27 -17.20
CA LEU A 346 -55.81 -6.13 -16.90
C LEU A 346 -55.38 -4.70 -16.62
N SER A 347 -54.49 -4.53 -15.66
CA SER A 347 -53.75 -3.28 -15.54
C SER A 347 -52.61 -3.22 -16.58
N ARG A 348 -52.16 -2.01 -16.91
CA ARG A 348 -51.09 -1.76 -17.88
C ARG A 348 -49.81 -2.51 -17.50
N GLY A 349 -49.47 -2.56 -16.18
CA GLY A 349 -48.33 -3.32 -15.67
C GLY A 349 -48.47 -4.83 -15.88
N LYS A 350 -49.64 -5.42 -15.52
CA LYS A 350 -49.93 -6.85 -15.76
C LYS A 350 -49.90 -7.19 -17.24
N ALA A 351 -50.48 -6.32 -18.08
CA ALA A 351 -50.42 -6.49 -19.52
C ALA A 351 -49.02 -6.45 -20.07
N SER A 352 -48.18 -5.52 -19.58
CA SER A 352 -46.74 -5.46 -19.95
C SER A 352 -46.00 -6.72 -19.54
N ASP A 353 -46.20 -7.21 -18.33
CA ASP A 353 -45.56 -8.45 -17.82
C ASP A 353 -45.92 -9.66 -18.66
N LEU A 354 -47.22 -9.82 -18.96
CA LEU A 354 -47.68 -10.92 -19.82
C LEU A 354 -47.16 -10.83 -21.27
N ILE A 355 -47.03 -9.61 -21.81
CA ILE A 355 -46.44 -9.39 -23.13
C ILE A 355 -44.97 -9.82 -23.11
N THR A 356 -44.20 -9.43 -22.09
CA THR A 356 -42.83 -9.86 -21.91
C THR A 356 -42.71 -11.38 -21.82
N ILE A 357 -43.53 -12.02 -20.97
CA ILE A 357 -43.57 -13.47 -20.83
C ILE A 357 -43.89 -14.14 -22.17
N GLY A 358 -44.90 -13.63 -22.90
CA GLY A 358 -45.36 -14.21 -24.17
C GLY A 358 -44.28 -14.11 -25.26
N PHE A 359 -43.58 -13.01 -25.38
CA PHE A 359 -42.45 -12.87 -26.32
C PHE A 359 -41.31 -13.81 -25.99
N VAL A 360 -40.89 -13.87 -24.72
CA VAL A 360 -39.81 -14.75 -24.30
C VAL A 360 -40.16 -16.22 -24.49
N ARG A 361 -41.40 -16.63 -24.18
CA ARG A 361 -41.87 -18.00 -24.45
C ARG A 361 -41.86 -18.33 -25.93
N LYS A 362 -42.28 -17.38 -26.76
CA LYS A 362 -42.26 -17.53 -28.21
C LYS A 362 -40.82 -17.68 -28.72
N ASP A 363 -39.92 -16.84 -28.27
CA ASP A 363 -38.50 -16.80 -28.67
C ASP A 363 -37.79 -18.11 -28.29
N LEU A 364 -38.00 -18.61 -27.07
CA LEU A 364 -37.43 -19.86 -26.56
C LEU A 364 -38.26 -21.10 -26.97
N ASN A 365 -39.32 -20.97 -27.81
CA ASN A 365 -40.25 -22.02 -28.23
C ASN A 365 -40.88 -22.82 -27.07
N ILE A 366 -41.15 -22.14 -25.96
CA ILE A 366 -41.78 -22.69 -24.75
C ILE A 366 -43.29 -22.59 -24.91
N ARG A 367 -43.96 -23.68 -25.29
CA ARG A 367 -45.43 -23.76 -25.29
C ARG A 367 -45.93 -24.05 -23.88
N GLN A 368 -47.20 -23.66 -23.60
CA GLN A 368 -47.82 -23.83 -22.31
C GLN A 368 -47.68 -25.28 -21.80
N TRP A 369 -47.24 -25.44 -20.55
CA TRP A 369 -47.30 -26.73 -19.86
C TRP A 369 -48.76 -27.06 -19.58
N SER A 370 -49.24 -28.17 -20.11
CA SER A 370 -50.50 -28.81 -19.72
C SER A 370 -50.39 -29.36 -18.32
#